data_9ab01d46c0830cd42e2f818caa1f1ba7
#
_entry.id   9ab01d46c0830cd42e2f818caa1f1ba7
#
_cell.length_a   1.000
_cell.length_b   1.000
_cell.length_c   1.000
_cell.angle_alpha   90.00
_cell.angle_beta   90.00
_cell.angle_gamma   90.00
#
_symmetry.space_group_name_H-M   'P 1'
#
loop_
_entity.id
_entity.type
_entity.pdbx_description
1 polymer ?
#
loop_
_entity_poly.entity_id
_entity_poly.type
_entity_poly.pdbx_seq_one_letter_code
_entity_poly.pdbx_strand_id
1 'polypeptide(L)'
;MREVEATLPSFCRQFFRGVQEYTSSRTRLAYAYDLRVFFEFLHSQNSVCSGMKITEFPLSVLDRITREDIEEYLDYITYYVKDGKEYSNNERGKKRKLSALKSFYNYYFRSELIKTNPAALVPIPKQHEKQIIRLDVDEVAILLDQVEEGEKLTKSQLKYHNKTKLRDVALLTLLLGTGIRVS
;
A
#
# COMPACT_ATOMS: atom_id res chain seq x y z
N MET A 1 9.60 11.23 5.56
CA MET A 1 8.52 11.40 6.54
C MET A 1 8.22 12.90 6.77
N ARG A 2 9.16 13.69 7.30
CA ARG A 2 8.94 15.13 7.60
C ARG A 2 8.43 15.95 6.42
N GLU A 3 8.93 15.72 5.22
CA GLU A 3 8.50 16.40 3.99
C GLU A 3 7.03 16.14 3.66
N VAL A 4 6.59 14.87 3.79
CA VAL A 4 5.19 14.50 3.54
C VAL A 4 4.29 15.06 4.64
N GLU A 5 4.71 15.01 5.91
CA GLU A 5 3.96 15.58 7.02
C GLU A 5 3.74 17.09 6.88
N ALA A 6 4.68 17.82 6.26
CA ALA A 6 4.54 19.25 6.02
C ALA A 6 3.43 19.59 5.02
N THR A 7 2.99 18.64 4.21
CA THR A 7 1.88 18.81 3.24
C THR A 7 0.51 18.44 3.81
N LEU A 8 0.47 17.89 5.03
CA LEU A 8 -0.73 17.42 5.70
C LEU A 8 -1.26 18.46 6.71
N PRO A 9 -2.53 18.35 7.11
CA PRO A 9 -3.07 19.15 8.22
C PRO A 9 -2.23 18.99 9.49
N SER A 10 -2.11 20.07 10.26
CA SER A 10 -1.23 20.11 11.44
C SER A 10 -1.53 19.02 12.48
N PHE A 11 -2.80 18.66 12.63
CA PHE A 11 -3.23 17.59 13.56
C PHE A 11 -2.70 16.21 13.18
N CYS A 12 -2.39 15.92 11.91
CA CYS A 12 -1.84 14.62 11.51
C CYS A 12 -0.55 14.24 12.26
N ARG A 13 0.22 15.22 12.75
CA ARG A 13 1.41 14.98 13.57
C ARG A 13 1.07 14.26 14.89
N GLN A 14 -0.07 14.56 15.48
CA GLN A 14 -0.54 13.90 16.69
C GLN A 14 -0.80 12.41 16.43
N PHE A 15 -1.48 12.10 15.33
CA PHE A 15 -1.70 10.72 14.91
C PHE A 15 -0.39 9.95 14.71
N PHE A 16 0.56 10.49 13.92
CA PHE A 16 1.83 9.80 13.66
C PHE A 16 2.65 9.56 14.91
N ARG A 17 2.59 10.49 15.90
CA ARG A 17 3.19 10.31 17.22
C ARG A 17 2.49 9.19 17.99
N GLY A 18 1.17 9.20 18.00
CA GLY A 18 0.37 8.23 18.74
C GLY A 18 0.49 6.79 18.24
N VAL A 19 0.74 6.59 16.92
CA VAL A 19 0.91 5.24 16.36
C VAL A 19 2.38 4.80 16.29
N GLN A 20 3.31 5.60 16.79
CA GLN A 20 4.74 5.32 16.65
C GLN A 20 5.20 4.05 17.34
N GLU A 21 4.60 3.71 18.49
CA GLU A 21 5.02 2.56 19.30
C GLU A 21 4.66 1.21 18.66
N TYR A 22 3.59 1.16 17.84
CA TYR A 22 3.09 -0.11 17.26
C TYR A 22 3.17 -0.16 15.74
N THR A 23 3.80 0.82 15.11
CA THR A 23 3.96 0.84 13.66
C THR A 23 5.40 1.08 13.25
N SER A 24 5.85 0.36 12.21
CA SER A 24 7.16 0.61 11.63
C SER A 24 7.23 2.01 10.97
N SER A 25 8.43 2.55 10.83
CA SER A 25 8.65 3.81 10.09
C SER A 25 8.15 3.75 8.65
N ARG A 26 8.28 2.57 8.01
CA ARG A 26 7.77 2.33 6.64
C ARG A 26 6.24 2.38 6.60
N THR A 27 5.57 1.80 7.61
CA THR A 27 4.10 1.83 7.72
C THR A 27 3.59 3.26 7.91
N ARG A 28 4.24 4.04 8.80
CA ARG A 28 3.88 5.45 9.01
C ARG A 28 4.06 6.29 7.76
N LEU A 29 5.14 6.06 7.01
CA LEU A 29 5.35 6.75 5.74
C LEU A 29 4.27 6.39 4.71
N ALA A 30 3.87 5.11 4.64
CA ALA A 30 2.77 4.68 3.79
C ALA A 30 1.45 5.35 4.18
N TYR A 31 1.14 5.42 5.48
CA TYR A 31 -0.02 6.15 5.99
C TYR A 31 0.02 7.64 5.62
N ALA A 32 1.18 8.28 5.72
CA ALA A 32 1.31 9.69 5.35
C ALA A 32 0.99 9.95 3.87
N TYR A 33 1.47 9.08 2.97
CA TYR A 33 1.12 9.16 1.55
C TYR A 33 -0.36 8.89 1.29
N ASP A 34 -0.96 7.90 1.97
CA ASP A 34 -2.37 7.59 1.80
C ASP A 34 -3.28 8.72 2.30
N LEU A 35 -2.96 9.29 3.46
CA LEU A 35 -3.67 10.45 4.01
C LEU A 35 -3.51 11.68 3.13
N ARG A 36 -2.33 11.88 2.51
CA ARG A 36 -2.14 12.99 1.58
C ARG A 36 -3.11 12.90 0.40
N VAL A 37 -3.26 11.72 -0.21
CA VAL A 37 -4.20 11.52 -1.31
C VAL A 37 -5.65 11.78 -0.86
N PHE A 38 -6.00 11.38 0.36
CA PHE A 38 -7.33 11.66 0.92
C PHE A 38 -7.59 13.14 1.12
N PHE A 39 -6.66 13.88 1.73
CA PHE A 39 -6.83 15.32 1.93
C PHE A 39 -6.79 16.11 0.62
N GLU A 40 -6.03 15.67 -0.37
CA GLU A 40 -6.05 16.23 -1.73
C GLU A 40 -7.42 16.03 -2.39
N PHE A 41 -8.02 14.84 -2.25
CA PHE A 41 -9.38 14.57 -2.69
C PHE A 41 -10.38 15.51 -2.00
N LEU A 42 -10.34 15.62 -0.68
CA LEU A 42 -11.24 16.51 0.05
C LEU A 42 -11.09 17.96 -0.41
N HIS A 43 -9.86 18.42 -0.63
CA HIS A 43 -9.60 19.77 -1.10
C HIS A 43 -10.18 20.03 -2.50
N SER A 44 -10.11 19.05 -3.39
CA SER A 44 -10.49 19.22 -4.80
C SER A 44 -11.95 18.89 -5.10
N GLN A 45 -12.56 17.96 -4.37
CA GLN A 45 -13.86 17.40 -4.69
C GLN A 45 -14.93 17.67 -3.61
N ASN A 46 -14.53 17.88 -2.35
CA ASN A 46 -15.48 18.04 -1.26
C ASN A 46 -15.76 19.51 -0.96
N SER A 47 -17.04 19.90 -1.00
CA SER A 47 -17.47 21.29 -0.79
C SER A 47 -17.15 21.82 0.60
N VAL A 48 -17.06 20.94 1.61
CA VAL A 48 -16.73 21.28 3.01
C VAL A 48 -15.30 21.81 3.14
N CYS A 49 -14.40 21.34 2.27
CA CYS A 49 -12.97 21.65 2.30
C CYS A 49 -12.53 22.61 1.17
N SER A 50 -13.46 23.00 0.30
CA SER A 50 -13.19 23.88 -0.82
C SER A 50 -12.68 25.24 -0.36
N GLY A 51 -11.62 25.74 -0.99
CA GLY A 51 -11.06 27.08 -0.72
C GLY A 51 -10.08 27.18 0.47
N MET A 52 -9.94 26.13 1.29
CA MET A 52 -8.96 26.09 2.38
C MET A 52 -7.70 25.33 1.94
N LYS A 53 -6.52 25.83 2.33
CA LYS A 53 -5.30 25.03 2.13
C LYS A 53 -5.32 23.76 2.98
N ILE A 54 -4.84 22.65 2.45
CA ILE A 54 -4.82 21.36 3.16
C ILE A 54 -4.16 21.46 4.53
N THR A 55 -3.07 22.21 4.64
CA THR A 55 -2.33 22.42 5.91
C THR A 55 -3.10 23.21 6.97
N GLU A 56 -4.14 23.92 6.56
CA GLU A 56 -4.99 24.78 7.41
C GLU A 56 -6.29 24.07 7.82
N PHE A 57 -6.56 22.84 7.36
CA PHE A 57 -7.75 22.11 7.75
C PHE A 57 -7.79 21.93 9.27
N PRO A 58 -8.88 22.37 9.93
CA PRO A 58 -9.07 22.13 11.36
C PRO A 58 -9.49 20.69 11.61
N LEU A 59 -9.20 20.17 12.81
CA LEU A 59 -9.60 18.79 13.20
C LEU A 59 -11.11 18.56 13.06
N SER A 60 -11.92 19.59 13.30
CA SER A 60 -13.40 19.52 13.18
C SER A 60 -13.90 19.19 11.78
N VAL A 61 -13.04 19.28 10.74
CA VAL A 61 -13.37 18.80 9.39
C VAL A 61 -13.70 17.32 9.42
N LEU A 62 -13.01 16.53 10.25
CA LEU A 62 -13.23 15.08 10.33
C LEU A 62 -14.66 14.71 10.77
N ASP A 63 -15.29 15.53 11.61
CA ASP A 63 -16.68 15.33 12.05
C ASP A 63 -17.73 15.71 10.97
N ARG A 64 -17.29 16.42 9.93
CA ARG A 64 -18.16 16.85 8.82
C ARG A 64 -18.13 15.89 7.63
N ILE A 65 -17.12 15.01 7.60
CA ILE A 65 -16.99 13.98 6.56
C ILE A 65 -17.95 12.85 6.86
N THR A 66 -18.69 12.44 5.86
CA THR A 66 -19.67 11.37 5.95
C THR A 66 -19.12 10.03 5.45
N ARG A 67 -19.90 8.98 5.58
CA ARG A 67 -19.61 7.68 4.97
C ARG A 67 -19.56 7.79 3.46
N GLU A 68 -20.53 8.52 2.89
CA GLU A 68 -20.67 8.74 1.46
C GLU A 68 -19.44 9.44 0.87
N ASP A 69 -18.89 10.45 1.55
CA ASP A 69 -17.63 11.11 1.14
C ASP A 69 -16.46 10.13 1.04
N ILE A 70 -16.40 9.15 1.94
CA ILE A 70 -15.34 8.12 1.90
C ILE A 70 -15.58 7.11 0.79
N GLU A 71 -16.83 6.77 0.49
CA GLU A 71 -17.19 5.92 -0.64
C GLU A 71 -16.85 6.63 -1.97
N GLU A 72 -17.16 7.92 -2.11
CA GLU A 72 -16.74 8.75 -3.26
C GLU A 72 -15.21 8.82 -3.39
N TYR A 73 -14.51 8.96 -2.27
CA TYR A 73 -13.04 8.88 -2.28
C TYR A 73 -12.54 7.54 -2.83
N LEU A 74 -13.15 6.41 -2.44
CA LEU A 74 -12.77 5.09 -2.95
C LEU A 74 -13.05 4.92 -4.44
N ASP A 75 -14.07 5.57 -4.96
CA ASP A 75 -14.35 5.61 -6.40
C ASP A 75 -13.35 6.52 -7.13
N TYR A 76 -13.09 7.70 -6.60
CA TYR A 76 -12.10 8.63 -7.14
C TYR A 76 -10.73 7.98 -7.29
N ILE A 77 -10.22 7.30 -6.26
CA ILE A 77 -8.89 6.67 -6.33
C ILE A 77 -8.81 5.46 -7.25
N THR A 78 -9.94 4.95 -7.77
CA THR A 78 -9.93 3.88 -8.77
C THR A 78 -9.15 4.31 -10.01
N TYR A 79 -9.38 5.56 -10.44
CA TYR A 79 -8.61 6.22 -11.49
C TYR A 79 -8.65 7.73 -11.26
N TYR A 80 -7.51 8.38 -11.22
CA TYR A 80 -7.40 9.84 -11.15
C TYR A 80 -6.15 10.34 -11.84
N VAL A 81 -6.19 11.59 -12.28
CA VAL A 81 -5.05 12.28 -12.88
C VAL A 81 -4.53 13.32 -11.89
N LYS A 82 -3.22 13.34 -11.67
CA LYS A 82 -2.55 14.34 -10.85
C LYS A 82 -1.24 14.76 -11.51
N ASP A 83 -1.04 16.08 -11.63
CA ASP A 83 0.16 16.67 -12.25
C ASP A 83 0.45 16.08 -13.63
N GLY A 84 -0.60 15.83 -14.44
CA GLY A 84 -0.51 15.23 -15.76
C GLY A 84 -0.17 13.74 -15.79
N LYS A 85 -0.14 13.06 -14.62
CA LYS A 85 0.10 11.64 -14.50
C LYS A 85 -1.17 10.90 -14.09
N GLU A 86 -1.39 9.76 -14.72
CA GLU A 86 -2.50 8.87 -14.40
C GLU A 86 -2.14 7.93 -13.26
N TYR A 87 -3.07 7.78 -12.34
CA TYR A 87 -2.96 6.86 -11.20
C TYR A 87 -4.19 5.96 -11.16
N SER A 88 -3.97 4.68 -10.93
CA SER A 88 -5.04 3.72 -10.71
C SER A 88 -4.77 2.86 -9.48
N ASN A 89 -5.83 2.46 -8.79
CA ASN A 89 -5.74 1.55 -7.67
C ASN A 89 -6.68 0.37 -7.87
N ASN A 90 -6.10 -0.82 -7.81
CA ASN A 90 -6.88 -2.05 -7.72
C ASN A 90 -7.46 -2.24 -6.30
N GLU A 91 -8.22 -3.32 -6.09
CA GLU A 91 -8.85 -3.64 -4.81
C GLU A 91 -7.86 -3.65 -3.62
N ARG A 92 -6.63 -4.16 -3.82
CA ARG A 92 -5.58 -4.16 -2.79
C ARG A 92 -5.13 -2.75 -2.43
N GLY A 93 -4.96 -1.90 -3.43
CA GLY A 93 -4.62 -0.49 -3.26
C GLY A 93 -5.70 0.28 -2.50
N LYS A 94 -6.97 0.09 -2.89
CA LYS A 94 -8.13 0.67 -2.20
C LYS A 94 -8.23 0.18 -0.75
N LYS A 95 -8.13 -1.13 -0.52
CA LYS A 95 -8.14 -1.71 0.82
C LYS A 95 -7.05 -1.12 1.72
N ARG A 96 -5.82 -0.98 1.21
CA ARG A 96 -4.71 -0.40 1.96
C ARG A 96 -5.00 1.06 2.36
N LYS A 97 -5.47 1.88 1.42
CA LYS A 97 -5.83 3.28 1.66
C LYS A 97 -6.99 3.42 2.66
N LEU A 98 -8.02 2.59 2.52
CA LEU A 98 -9.13 2.56 3.47
C LEU A 98 -8.66 2.11 4.86
N SER A 99 -7.72 1.15 4.96
CA SER A 99 -7.16 0.71 6.24
C SER A 99 -6.37 1.82 6.93
N ALA A 100 -5.62 2.64 6.17
CA ALA A 100 -4.94 3.82 6.71
C ALA A 100 -5.96 4.84 7.25
N LEU A 101 -7.05 5.08 6.52
CA LEU A 101 -8.13 5.97 6.94
C LEU A 101 -8.85 5.45 8.20
N LYS A 102 -9.17 4.16 8.26
CA LYS A 102 -9.76 3.54 9.45
C LYS A 102 -8.87 3.67 10.67
N SER A 103 -7.55 3.45 10.52
CA SER A 103 -6.59 3.64 11.60
C SER A 103 -6.56 5.09 12.07
N PHE A 104 -6.57 6.03 11.13
CA PHE A 104 -6.55 7.46 11.40
C PHE A 104 -7.81 7.94 12.15
N TYR A 105 -8.99 7.64 11.63
CA TYR A 105 -10.26 7.99 12.29
C TYR A 105 -10.41 7.31 13.66
N ASN A 106 -10.03 6.04 13.76
CA ASN A 106 -10.10 5.29 15.01
C ASN A 106 -9.20 5.89 16.10
N TYR A 107 -8.02 6.41 15.74
CA TYR A 107 -7.14 7.11 16.67
C TYR A 107 -7.84 8.33 17.29
N TYR A 108 -8.40 9.21 16.47
CA TYR A 108 -9.07 10.43 16.96
C TYR A 108 -10.35 10.13 17.70
N PHE A 109 -11.13 9.16 17.23
CA PHE A 109 -12.37 8.76 17.86
C PHE A 109 -12.13 8.14 19.25
N ARG A 110 -11.12 7.28 19.39
CA ARG A 110 -10.75 6.70 20.69
C ARG A 110 -10.14 7.73 21.66
N SER A 111 -9.54 8.77 21.11
CA SER A 111 -9.04 9.91 21.92
C SER A 111 -10.12 10.93 22.26
N GLU A 112 -11.38 10.67 21.88
CA GLU A 112 -12.54 11.56 22.09
C GLU A 112 -12.36 12.95 21.48
N LEU A 113 -11.50 13.08 20.47
CA LEU A 113 -11.21 14.33 19.79
C LEU A 113 -12.14 14.60 18.59
N ILE A 114 -12.85 13.57 18.12
CA ILE A 114 -13.92 13.64 17.13
C ILE A 114 -15.13 12.86 17.64
N LYS A 115 -16.32 13.25 17.18
CA LYS A 115 -17.61 12.68 17.63
C LYS A 115 -18.04 11.50 16.78
N THR A 116 -17.58 11.41 15.53
CA THR A 116 -18.02 10.41 14.55
C THR A 116 -16.83 9.67 13.96
N ASN A 117 -17.07 8.43 13.53
CA ASN A 117 -16.07 7.62 12.80
C ASN A 117 -16.71 7.03 11.54
N PRO A 118 -16.88 7.83 10.48
CA PRO A 118 -17.51 7.37 9.24
C PRO A 118 -16.67 6.28 8.54
N ALA A 119 -15.35 6.29 8.69
CA ALA A 119 -14.48 5.28 8.08
C ALA A 119 -14.77 3.86 8.62
N ALA A 120 -15.22 3.72 9.87
CA ALA A 120 -15.59 2.43 10.42
C ALA A 120 -16.78 1.80 9.69
N LEU A 121 -17.70 2.62 9.19
CA LEU A 121 -18.94 2.20 8.53
C LEU A 121 -18.74 1.73 7.09
N VAL A 122 -17.62 2.11 6.45
CA VAL A 122 -17.34 1.73 5.07
C VAL A 122 -16.84 0.27 5.03
N PRO A 123 -17.48 -0.60 4.23
CA PRO A 123 -17.05 -1.99 4.12
C PRO A 123 -15.68 -2.07 3.42
N ILE A 124 -14.89 -3.05 3.85
CA ILE A 124 -13.59 -3.31 3.20
C ILE A 124 -13.86 -3.97 1.83
N PRO A 125 -13.29 -3.45 0.73
CA PRO A 125 -13.42 -4.07 -0.59
C PRO A 125 -13.03 -5.55 -0.56
N LYS A 126 -13.89 -6.40 -1.13
CA LYS A 126 -13.58 -7.83 -1.28
C LYS A 126 -12.35 -7.97 -2.18
N GLN A 127 -11.43 -8.81 -1.77
CA GLN A 127 -10.30 -9.17 -2.62
C GLN A 127 -10.65 -10.47 -3.34
N HIS A 128 -10.55 -10.44 -4.67
CA HIS A 128 -10.53 -11.69 -5.41
C HIS A 128 -9.20 -12.39 -5.14
N GLU A 129 -9.27 -13.60 -4.60
CA GLU A 129 -8.08 -14.43 -4.41
C GLU A 129 -7.48 -14.72 -5.77
N LYS A 130 -6.26 -14.26 -6.00
CA LYS A 130 -5.49 -14.73 -7.14
C LYS A 130 -5.14 -16.19 -6.88
N GLN A 131 -5.47 -17.06 -7.81
CA GLN A 131 -4.99 -18.42 -7.79
C GLN A 131 -3.46 -18.39 -7.66
N ILE A 132 -2.96 -18.96 -6.57
CA ILE A 132 -1.52 -19.07 -6.36
C ILE A 132 -1.05 -20.19 -7.27
N ILE A 133 -0.35 -19.84 -8.35
CA ILE A 133 0.33 -20.82 -9.19
C ILE A 133 1.46 -21.37 -8.34
N ARG A 134 1.39 -22.65 -8.04
CA ARG A 134 2.43 -23.39 -7.33
C ARG A 134 3.06 -24.34 -8.31
N LEU A 135 4.37 -24.46 -8.28
CA LEU A 135 5.06 -25.54 -8.97
C LEU A 135 4.79 -26.84 -8.20
N ASP A 136 4.46 -27.90 -8.90
CA ASP A 136 4.41 -29.23 -8.32
C ASP A 136 5.83 -29.85 -8.24
N VAL A 137 5.93 -31.05 -7.67
CA VAL A 137 7.22 -31.69 -7.44
C VAL A 137 7.97 -31.96 -8.75
N ASP A 138 7.24 -32.35 -9.78
CA ASP A 138 7.83 -32.67 -11.09
C ASP A 138 8.30 -31.40 -11.80
N GLU A 139 7.51 -30.32 -11.71
CA GLU A 139 7.90 -29.00 -12.25
C GLU A 139 9.12 -28.43 -11.53
N VAL A 140 9.25 -28.65 -10.22
CA VAL A 140 10.43 -28.27 -9.45
C VAL A 140 11.67 -29.06 -9.88
N ALA A 141 11.53 -30.37 -10.10
CA ALA A 141 12.61 -31.20 -10.60
C ALA A 141 13.08 -30.74 -11.99
N ILE A 142 12.15 -30.53 -12.93
CA ILE A 142 12.45 -30.01 -14.26
C ILE A 142 13.16 -28.64 -14.18
N LEU A 143 12.70 -27.75 -13.30
CA LEU A 143 13.34 -26.45 -13.11
C LEU A 143 14.80 -26.58 -12.65
N LEU A 144 15.07 -27.45 -11.68
CA LEU A 144 16.43 -27.68 -11.16
C LEU A 144 17.33 -28.30 -12.23
N ASP A 145 16.85 -29.30 -12.97
CA ASP A 145 17.57 -29.92 -14.06
C ASP A 145 17.92 -28.89 -15.17
N GLN A 146 16.99 -28.05 -15.55
CA GLN A 146 17.24 -26.98 -16.53
C GLN A 146 18.30 -25.97 -16.06
N VAL A 147 18.31 -25.66 -14.78
CA VAL A 147 19.32 -24.75 -14.21
C VAL A 147 20.68 -25.43 -14.11
N GLU A 148 20.73 -26.74 -13.92
CA GLU A 148 21.98 -27.50 -13.90
C GLU A 148 22.54 -27.76 -15.31
N GLU A 149 21.71 -28.17 -16.24
CA GLU A 149 22.11 -28.57 -17.60
C GLU A 149 22.29 -27.36 -18.52
N GLY A 150 21.53 -26.28 -18.31
CA GLY A 150 21.57 -25.08 -19.15
C GLY A 150 20.92 -25.28 -20.53
N GLU A 151 19.94 -26.16 -20.61
CA GLU A 151 19.20 -26.36 -21.83
C GLU A 151 18.50 -25.11 -22.32
N LYS A 152 18.40 -24.90 -23.62
CA LYS A 152 17.77 -23.75 -24.29
C LYS A 152 18.45 -22.40 -24.07
N LEU A 153 19.66 -22.37 -23.53
CA LEU A 153 20.45 -21.15 -23.38
C LEU A 153 21.17 -20.78 -24.69
N THR A 154 21.25 -19.49 -24.97
CA THR A 154 22.06 -18.99 -26.08
C THR A 154 23.56 -19.18 -25.80
N LYS A 155 24.41 -19.15 -26.84
CA LYS A 155 25.88 -19.29 -26.68
C LYS A 155 26.48 -18.26 -25.69
N SER A 156 25.92 -17.05 -25.67
CA SER A 156 26.35 -16.02 -24.70
C SER A 156 25.95 -16.35 -23.28
N GLN A 157 24.73 -16.84 -23.07
CA GLN A 157 24.22 -17.25 -21.76
C GLN A 157 24.96 -18.47 -21.20
N LEU A 158 25.29 -19.46 -22.05
CA LEU A 158 26.07 -20.64 -21.66
C LEU A 158 27.43 -20.27 -21.06
N LYS A 159 28.10 -19.23 -21.58
CA LYS A 159 29.39 -18.77 -21.05
C LYS A 159 29.28 -18.31 -19.58
N TYR A 160 28.18 -17.67 -19.21
CA TYR A 160 27.91 -17.24 -17.82
C TYR A 160 27.38 -18.40 -16.99
N HIS A 161 26.47 -19.18 -17.53
CA HIS A 161 25.91 -20.37 -16.89
C HIS A 161 27.00 -21.31 -16.36
N ASN A 162 27.98 -21.66 -17.17
CA ASN A 162 29.09 -22.52 -16.73
C ASN A 162 29.88 -22.00 -15.53
N LYS A 163 29.84 -20.68 -15.28
CA LYS A 163 30.50 -20.06 -14.13
C LYS A 163 29.61 -19.99 -12.89
N THR A 164 28.31 -19.93 -13.06
CA THR A 164 27.34 -19.65 -11.99
C THR A 164 26.43 -20.81 -11.63
N LYS A 165 26.38 -21.86 -12.45
CA LYS A 165 25.42 -22.96 -12.32
C LYS A 165 25.38 -23.59 -10.91
N LEU A 166 26.54 -23.87 -10.31
CA LEU A 166 26.59 -24.46 -8.96
C LEU A 166 25.99 -23.54 -7.90
N ARG A 167 26.26 -22.24 -7.99
CA ARG A 167 25.68 -21.24 -7.12
C ARG A 167 24.16 -21.16 -7.32
N ASP A 168 23.72 -21.12 -8.56
CA ASP A 168 22.32 -20.90 -8.91
C ASP A 168 21.46 -22.14 -8.54
N VAL A 169 21.97 -23.35 -8.75
CA VAL A 169 21.36 -24.60 -8.28
C VAL A 169 21.29 -24.60 -6.74
N ALA A 170 22.38 -24.29 -6.05
CA ALA A 170 22.41 -24.25 -4.58
C ALA A 170 21.41 -23.24 -4.00
N LEU A 171 21.31 -22.04 -4.59
CA LEU A 171 20.36 -21.02 -4.17
C LEU A 171 18.90 -21.47 -4.38
N LEU A 172 18.59 -22.03 -5.54
CA LEU A 172 17.23 -22.51 -5.82
C LEU A 172 16.85 -23.69 -4.91
N THR A 173 17.76 -24.65 -4.74
CA THR A 173 17.51 -25.78 -3.84
C THR A 173 17.29 -25.32 -2.41
N LEU A 174 18.07 -24.36 -1.93
CA LEU A 174 17.88 -23.77 -0.59
C LEU A 174 16.52 -23.06 -0.48
N LEU A 175 16.16 -22.23 -1.45
CA LEU A 175 14.90 -21.47 -1.44
C LEU A 175 13.68 -22.40 -1.53
N LEU A 176 13.71 -23.37 -2.43
CA LEU A 176 12.62 -24.32 -2.62
C LEU A 176 12.49 -25.28 -1.44
N GLY A 177 13.62 -25.78 -0.90
CA GLY A 177 13.61 -26.71 0.22
C GLY A 177 13.25 -26.08 1.56
N THR A 178 13.55 -24.81 1.77
CA THR A 178 13.30 -24.12 3.06
C THR A 178 12.11 -23.19 3.04
N GLY A 179 11.65 -22.75 1.88
CA GLY A 179 10.57 -21.77 1.74
C GLY A 179 10.91 -20.38 2.32
N ILE A 180 12.20 -20.10 2.57
CA ILE A 180 12.61 -18.78 3.08
C ILE A 180 12.38 -17.69 2.03
N ARG A 181 12.01 -16.50 2.53
CA ARG A 181 11.73 -15.35 1.67
C ARG A 181 13.02 -14.63 1.29
N VAL A 182 13.14 -14.23 0.02
CA VAL A 182 14.34 -13.57 -0.54
C VAL A 182 14.52 -12.12 -0.06
N SER A 183 13.59 -11.55 0.68
CA SER A 183 13.65 -10.13 1.11
C SER A 183 13.90 -9.98 2.60
#